data_3fa74785a6f81a8442337f0161fcc2e8
#
_entry.id   3fa74785a6f81a8442337f0161fcc2e8
#
_cell.length_a   1.000
_cell.length_b   1.000
_cell.length_c   1.000
_cell.angle_alpha   90.00
_cell.angle_beta   90.00
_cell.angle_gamma   90.00
#
_symmetry.space_group_name_H-M   'P 1'
#
loop_
_entity.id
_entity.type
_entity.pdbx_description
1 polymer ?
#
loop_
_entity_poly.entity_id
_entity_poly.type
_entity_poly.pdbx_seq_one_letter_code
_entity_poly.pdbx_strand_id
1 'polypeptide(L)'
;MIFTSSSIFGKEKGIWTHKKINNQACAIYQFPVSEKGDYTKRGQVVFFVTKDKGAVYVRADAGYTFETNKYIKVTIDGSNFQFFEDGDSAWSMQDDRIIIDAMKAGKQMIIVGYSSRGTQTTDTYSLIGFTKAITKLNESC
;
A
#
# COMPACT_ATOMS: atom_id res chain seq x y z
N MET A 1 1.09 27.95 18.12
CA MET A 1 1.29 27.52 17.71
C MET A 1 1.29 26.75 17.30
N ILE A 2 1.19 26.68 16.72
CA ILE A 2 1.31 26.01 16.20
C ILE A 2 1.42 25.09 15.96
N PHE A 3 1.54 24.70 15.80
CA PHE A 3 1.85 23.84 15.62
C PHE A 3 1.69 23.01 15.30
N THR A 4 2.02 23.26 15.95
CA THR A 4 1.50 22.27 15.33
C THR A 4 1.51 22.08 13.86
N SER A 5 2.21 22.75 13.19
CA SER A 5 2.20 22.65 11.75
C SER A 5 2.57 21.27 11.24
N SER A 6 3.43 20.54 11.91
CA SER A 6 3.79 19.20 11.49
C SER A 6 2.59 18.25 11.52
N SER A 7 1.66 18.43 12.47
CA SER A 7 0.47 17.61 12.51
C SER A 7 -0.47 17.93 11.35
N ILE A 8 -0.47 19.17 10.86
CA ILE A 8 -1.27 19.57 9.71
C ILE A 8 -0.80 18.85 8.46
N PHE A 9 0.52 18.67 8.32
CA PHE A 9 1.12 17.99 7.18
C PHE A 9 1.47 16.55 7.48
N GLY A 10 1.10 16.07 8.65
CA GLY A 10 1.34 14.68 9.02
C GLY A 10 0.47 13.75 8.19
N LYS A 11 0.96 12.54 8.04
CA LYS A 11 0.22 11.51 7.33
C LYS A 11 -0.88 10.96 8.21
N GLU A 12 -2.07 10.85 7.65
CA GLU A 12 -3.16 10.16 8.32
C GLU A 12 -3.01 8.67 8.08
N LYS A 13 -2.66 7.95 9.13
CA LYS A 13 -2.46 6.50 9.07
C LYS A 13 -3.79 5.76 9.04
N GLY A 14 -3.86 4.70 8.24
CA GLY A 14 -5.00 3.82 8.22
C GLY A 14 -6.24 4.35 7.53
N ILE A 15 -6.12 5.45 6.81
CA ILE A 15 -7.24 6.09 6.11
C ILE A 15 -7.03 5.99 4.61
N TRP A 16 -8.02 5.46 3.90
CA TRP A 16 -8.00 5.42 2.43
C TRP A 16 -8.33 6.79 1.88
N THR A 17 -7.44 7.35 1.10
CA THR A 17 -7.56 8.70 0.55
C THR A 17 -7.57 8.64 -0.97
N HIS A 18 -8.46 9.38 -1.59
CA HIS A 18 -8.58 9.46 -3.05
C HIS A 18 -7.68 10.58 -3.58
N LYS A 19 -7.04 10.32 -4.72
CA LYS A 19 -6.19 11.30 -5.39
C LYS A 19 -6.38 11.21 -6.89
N LYS A 20 -6.60 12.35 -7.52
CA LYS A 20 -6.59 12.44 -8.97
C LYS A 20 -5.13 12.66 -9.42
N ILE A 21 -4.64 11.79 -10.29
CA ILE A 21 -3.27 11.88 -10.79
C ILE A 21 -3.23 12.75 -12.04
N ASN A 22 -4.12 12.49 -13.00
CA ASN A 22 -4.29 13.28 -14.21
C ASN A 22 -5.70 13.01 -14.77
N ASN A 23 -5.97 13.42 -15.99
CA ASN A 23 -7.30 13.26 -16.58
C ASN A 23 -7.70 11.80 -16.82
N GLN A 24 -6.75 10.89 -16.83
CA GLN A 24 -6.97 9.48 -17.13
C GLN A 24 -6.69 8.55 -15.95
N ALA A 25 -6.09 9.06 -14.87
CA ALA A 25 -5.64 8.23 -13.77
C ALA A 25 -6.01 8.82 -12.42
N CYS A 26 -6.53 7.96 -11.55
CA CYS A 26 -6.85 8.26 -10.17
C CYS A 26 -6.31 7.13 -9.30
N ALA A 27 -6.14 7.41 -8.02
CA ALA A 27 -5.68 6.41 -7.08
C ALA A 27 -6.36 6.58 -5.73
N ILE A 28 -6.44 5.49 -4.99
CA ILE A 28 -6.66 5.54 -3.56
C ILE A 28 -5.40 5.00 -2.91
N TYR A 29 -5.08 5.52 -1.73
CA TYR A 29 -3.86 5.12 -1.05
C TYR A 29 -4.04 5.20 0.46
N GLN A 30 -3.15 4.50 1.15
CA GLN A 30 -3.12 4.53 2.61
C GLN A 30 -1.69 4.48 3.11
N PHE A 31 -1.41 5.26 4.16
CA PHE A 31 -0.21 5.08 4.96
C PHE A 31 -0.50 4.06 6.05
N PRO A 32 0.42 3.13 6.34
CA PRO A 32 0.13 2.03 7.26
C PRO A 32 -0.14 2.51 8.68
N VAL A 33 -0.94 1.73 9.41
CA VAL A 33 -1.19 2.00 10.84
C VAL A 33 0.02 1.64 11.68
N SER A 34 0.89 0.75 11.19
CA SER A 34 2.07 0.30 11.92
C SER A 34 3.18 -0.04 10.94
N GLU A 35 4.39 0.38 11.28
CA GLU A 35 5.62 0.05 10.54
C GLU A 35 6.60 -0.52 11.54
N LYS A 36 7.05 -1.75 11.33
CA LYS A 36 7.99 -2.41 12.22
C LYS A 36 9.19 -2.95 11.46
N GLY A 37 10.36 -2.87 12.08
CA GLY A 37 11.60 -3.36 11.52
C GLY A 37 12.78 -2.77 12.27
N ASP A 38 13.93 -3.41 12.13
CA ASP A 38 15.16 -2.97 12.78
C ASP A 38 15.96 -2.10 11.81
N TYR A 39 15.49 -0.87 11.63
CA TYR A 39 16.10 0.10 10.71
C TYR A 39 16.24 1.46 11.40
N THR A 40 17.20 2.27 10.96
CA THR A 40 17.40 3.63 11.48
C THR A 40 16.72 4.68 10.63
N LYS A 41 16.66 4.45 9.32
CA LYS A 41 16.02 5.36 8.37
C LYS A 41 15.16 4.58 7.41
N ARG A 42 14.01 5.16 7.08
CA ARG A 42 13.10 4.57 6.12
C ARG A 42 12.32 5.69 5.43
N GLY A 43 12.17 5.59 4.12
CA GLY A 43 11.36 6.54 3.36
C GLY A 43 9.87 6.31 3.55
N GLN A 44 9.08 6.88 2.66
CA GLN A 44 7.63 6.81 2.76
C GLN A 44 7.13 5.40 2.45
N VAL A 45 6.29 4.89 3.35
CA VAL A 45 5.62 3.59 3.21
C VAL A 45 4.17 3.86 2.85
N VAL A 46 3.70 3.29 1.74
CA VAL A 46 2.35 3.58 1.24
C VAL A 46 1.87 2.44 0.35
N PHE A 47 0.56 2.18 0.39
CA PHE A 47 -0.09 1.21 -0.50
C PHE A 47 -1.04 1.97 -1.43
N PHE A 48 -0.95 1.68 -2.73
CA PHE A 48 -1.77 2.32 -3.75
C PHE A 48 -2.66 1.31 -4.45
N VAL A 49 -3.87 1.74 -4.77
CA VAL A 49 -4.68 1.11 -5.82
C VAL A 49 -4.92 2.18 -6.86
N THR A 50 -4.47 1.95 -8.07
CA THR A 50 -4.51 2.94 -9.15
C THR A 50 -5.43 2.47 -10.26
N LYS A 51 -6.25 3.39 -10.77
CA LYS A 51 -7.03 3.19 -11.99
C LYS A 51 -6.45 4.11 -13.05
N ASP A 52 -5.98 3.54 -14.14
CA ASP A 52 -5.37 4.28 -15.24
C ASP A 52 -5.91 3.74 -16.55
N LYS A 53 -6.62 4.59 -17.31
CA LYS A 53 -7.24 4.22 -18.58
C LYS A 53 -8.10 2.96 -18.45
N GLY A 54 -8.82 2.86 -17.36
CA GLY A 54 -9.71 1.73 -17.07
C GLY A 54 -9.05 0.52 -16.44
N ALA A 55 -7.73 0.42 -16.44
CA ALA A 55 -7.02 -0.68 -15.79
C ALA A 55 -6.81 -0.37 -14.31
N VAL A 56 -7.02 -1.35 -13.44
CA VAL A 56 -6.85 -1.19 -11.99
C VAL A 56 -5.75 -2.13 -11.52
N TYR A 57 -4.81 -1.58 -10.76
CA TYR A 57 -3.69 -2.36 -10.25
C TYR A 57 -3.27 -1.88 -8.86
N VAL A 58 -2.60 -2.77 -8.13
CA VAL A 58 -2.13 -2.51 -6.77
C VAL A 58 -0.61 -2.38 -6.74
N ARG A 59 -0.09 -1.58 -5.80
CA ARG A 59 1.35 -1.39 -5.62
C ARG A 59 1.63 -1.07 -4.17
N ALA A 60 2.65 -1.72 -3.62
CA ALA A 60 3.12 -1.44 -2.28
C ALA A 60 4.52 -0.81 -2.35
N ASP A 61 4.68 0.38 -1.78
CA ASP A 61 5.96 1.06 -1.68
C ASP A 61 6.48 0.91 -0.26
N ALA A 62 7.73 0.51 -0.14
CA ALA A 62 8.30 0.17 1.16
C ALA A 62 9.16 1.27 1.77
N GLY A 63 9.47 2.33 1.03
CA GLY A 63 10.36 3.37 1.53
C GLY A 63 11.83 2.95 1.55
N TYR A 64 12.16 1.86 0.89
CA TYR A 64 13.53 1.37 0.71
C TYR A 64 13.59 0.54 -0.56
N THR A 65 14.80 0.27 -1.04
CA THR A 65 15.00 -0.65 -2.15
C THR A 65 14.88 -2.07 -1.64
N PHE A 66 14.00 -2.86 -2.24
CA PHE A 66 13.80 -4.25 -1.86
C PHE A 66 15.01 -5.11 -2.21
N GLU A 67 15.20 -6.17 -1.43
CA GLU A 67 16.19 -7.19 -1.74
C GLU A 67 15.79 -7.90 -3.03
N THR A 68 16.73 -8.00 -3.96
CA THR A 68 16.52 -8.61 -5.27
C THR A 68 16.19 -10.09 -5.16
N ASN A 69 15.26 -10.57 -5.95
CA ASN A 69 14.87 -11.98 -6.04
C ASN A 69 14.27 -12.53 -4.74
N LYS A 70 13.68 -11.65 -3.92
CA LYS A 70 13.01 -12.06 -2.71
C LYS A 70 11.56 -11.58 -2.75
N TYR A 71 10.64 -12.51 -2.64
CA TYR A 71 9.22 -12.17 -2.69
C TYR A 71 8.79 -11.41 -1.44
N ILE A 72 7.80 -10.56 -1.63
CA ILE A 72 7.14 -9.83 -0.55
C ILE A 72 5.84 -10.58 -0.25
N LYS A 73 5.61 -10.87 1.03
CA LYS A 73 4.41 -11.56 1.46
C LYS A 73 3.35 -10.55 1.86
N VAL A 74 2.17 -10.69 1.26
CA VAL A 74 0.99 -9.88 1.58
C VAL A 74 -0.05 -10.80 2.17
N THR A 75 -0.44 -10.57 3.43
CA THR A 75 -1.42 -11.38 4.13
C THR A 75 -2.67 -10.55 4.39
N ILE A 76 -3.81 -11.02 3.92
CA ILE A 76 -5.10 -10.36 4.13
C ILE A 76 -5.98 -11.34 4.89
N ASP A 77 -6.24 -11.05 6.17
CA ASP A 77 -7.06 -11.88 7.07
C ASP A 77 -6.70 -13.37 6.98
N GLY A 78 -5.40 -13.67 7.00
CA GLY A 78 -4.91 -15.05 6.99
C GLY A 78 -4.67 -15.65 5.62
N SER A 79 -5.10 -15.02 4.54
CA SER A 79 -4.79 -15.47 3.19
C SER A 79 -3.48 -14.83 2.73
N ASN A 80 -2.57 -15.64 2.19
CA ASN A 80 -1.25 -15.18 1.79
C ASN A 80 -1.16 -15.01 0.28
N PHE A 81 -0.56 -13.89 -0.13
CA PHE A 81 -0.29 -13.57 -1.52
C PHE A 81 1.17 -13.17 -1.65
N GLN A 82 1.73 -13.34 -2.83
CA GLN A 82 3.11 -12.94 -3.11
C GLN A 82 3.13 -11.75 -4.04
N PHE A 83 4.00 -10.80 -3.71
CA PHE A 83 4.33 -9.69 -4.60
C PHE A 83 5.79 -9.82 -4.99
N PHE A 84 6.14 -9.28 -6.15
CA PHE A 84 7.52 -9.23 -6.62
C PHE A 84 8.05 -7.80 -6.54
N GLU A 85 9.35 -7.69 -6.32
CA GLU A 85 10.00 -6.39 -6.19
C GLU A 85 10.36 -5.79 -7.55
N ASP A 86 10.36 -4.48 -7.59
CA ASP A 86 10.89 -3.70 -8.70
C ASP A 86 11.40 -2.38 -8.08
N GLY A 87 12.67 -2.38 -7.65
CA GLY A 87 13.23 -1.24 -6.93
C GLY A 87 12.57 -1.05 -5.57
N ASP A 88 11.93 0.08 -5.38
CA ASP A 88 11.28 0.44 -4.12
C ASP A 88 9.81 0.01 -4.07
N SER A 89 9.30 -0.55 -5.14
CA SER A 89 7.89 -0.93 -5.27
C SER A 89 7.72 -2.42 -5.37
N ALA A 90 6.58 -2.91 -4.90
CA ALA A 90 6.20 -4.31 -4.99
C ALA A 90 4.87 -4.42 -5.74
N TRP A 91 4.79 -5.37 -6.64
CA TRP A 91 3.66 -5.58 -7.53
C TRP A 91 3.09 -6.98 -7.35
N SER A 92 1.78 -7.12 -7.51
CA SER A 92 1.12 -8.42 -7.34
C SER A 92 1.59 -9.44 -8.38
N MET A 93 1.78 -10.68 -7.93
CA MET A 93 2.08 -11.81 -8.82
C MET A 93 0.81 -12.47 -9.34
N GLN A 94 -0.33 -12.20 -8.71
CA GLN A 94 -1.63 -12.67 -9.15
C GLN A 94 -2.33 -11.57 -9.95
N ASP A 95 -3.49 -11.92 -10.53
CA ASP A 95 -4.41 -10.92 -11.07
C ASP A 95 -4.76 -9.93 -9.95
N ASP A 96 -4.59 -8.66 -10.22
CA ASP A 96 -4.82 -7.62 -9.22
C ASP A 96 -6.25 -7.63 -8.67
N ARG A 97 -7.22 -8.14 -9.46
CA ARG A 97 -8.60 -8.28 -8.98
C ARG A 97 -8.72 -9.25 -7.83
N ILE A 98 -7.89 -10.29 -7.81
CA ILE A 98 -7.86 -11.25 -6.69
C ILE A 98 -7.47 -10.54 -5.40
N ILE A 99 -6.46 -9.68 -5.47
CA ILE A 99 -6.00 -8.91 -4.31
C ILE A 99 -7.10 -7.93 -3.88
N ILE A 100 -7.68 -7.21 -4.82
CA ILE A 100 -8.73 -6.21 -4.53
C ILE A 100 -9.94 -6.89 -3.90
N ASP A 101 -10.35 -8.05 -4.41
CA ASP A 101 -11.48 -8.79 -3.83
C ASP A 101 -11.18 -9.24 -2.39
N ALA A 102 -9.96 -9.71 -2.13
CA ALA A 102 -9.55 -10.06 -0.78
C ALA A 102 -9.56 -8.84 0.14
N MET A 103 -9.10 -7.69 -0.37
CA MET A 103 -9.11 -6.45 0.40
C MET A 103 -10.52 -5.98 0.74
N LYS A 104 -11.48 -6.14 -0.19
CA LYS A 104 -12.89 -5.81 0.08
C LYS A 104 -13.48 -6.67 1.18
N ALA A 105 -13.11 -7.93 1.24
CA ALA A 105 -13.64 -8.87 2.22
C ALA A 105 -12.88 -8.85 3.54
N GLY A 106 -11.71 -8.23 3.57
CA GLY A 106 -10.81 -8.29 4.71
C GLY A 106 -10.92 -7.09 5.64
N LYS A 107 -10.26 -7.20 6.79
CA LYS A 107 -10.19 -6.14 7.79
C LYS A 107 -8.79 -5.59 7.96
N GLN A 108 -7.78 -6.41 7.65
CA GLN A 108 -6.38 -6.06 7.89
C GLN A 108 -5.51 -6.67 6.81
N MET A 109 -4.50 -5.91 6.42
CA MET A 109 -3.50 -6.37 5.45
C MET A 109 -2.12 -6.16 6.07
N ILE A 110 -1.28 -7.20 6.01
CA ILE A 110 0.08 -7.15 6.56
C ILE A 110 1.06 -7.44 5.44
N ILE A 111 2.06 -6.60 5.30
CA ILE A 111 3.07 -6.73 4.26
C ILE A 111 4.43 -6.96 4.90
N VAL A 112 5.05 -8.10 4.59
CA VAL A 112 6.38 -8.45 5.06
C VAL A 112 7.33 -8.40 3.88
N GLY A 113 8.31 -7.53 3.97
CA GLY A 113 9.32 -7.35 2.94
C GLY A 113 10.72 -7.31 3.54
N TYR A 114 11.72 -7.29 2.67
CA TYR A 114 13.12 -7.26 3.06
C TYR A 114 13.83 -6.19 2.26
N SER A 115 14.56 -5.33 2.96
CA SER A 115 15.37 -4.31 2.29
C SER A 115 16.58 -4.94 1.61
N SER A 116 17.23 -4.19 0.72
CA SER A 116 18.45 -4.63 0.07
C SER A 116 19.57 -4.90 1.07
N ARG A 117 19.45 -4.42 2.29
CA ARG A 117 20.40 -4.71 3.39
C ARG A 117 19.99 -5.93 4.19
N GLY A 118 18.91 -6.60 3.84
CA GLY A 118 18.43 -7.79 4.52
C GLY A 118 17.54 -7.51 5.73
N THR A 119 17.16 -6.27 5.98
CA THR A 119 16.28 -5.94 7.10
C THR A 119 14.85 -6.30 6.77
N GLN A 120 14.24 -7.12 7.63
CA GLN A 120 12.83 -7.47 7.50
C GLN A 120 11.97 -6.35 8.05
N THR A 121 10.92 -6.00 7.32
CA THR A 121 9.90 -5.05 7.80
C THR A 121 8.53 -5.68 7.77
N THR A 122 7.68 -5.22 8.69
CA THR A 122 6.27 -5.64 8.76
C THR A 122 5.40 -4.40 8.84
N ASP A 123 4.62 -4.19 7.80
CA ASP A 123 3.75 -3.03 7.68
C ASP A 123 2.30 -3.49 7.75
N THR A 124 1.52 -2.86 8.60
CA THR A 124 0.10 -3.21 8.79
C THR A 124 -0.78 -2.10 8.23
N TYR A 125 -1.74 -2.49 7.41
CA TYR A 125 -2.73 -1.59 6.82
C TYR A 125 -4.12 -1.97 7.29
N SER A 126 -4.98 -0.96 7.46
CA SER A 126 -6.40 -1.19 7.75
C SER A 126 -7.16 -1.33 6.45
N LEU A 127 -8.08 -2.28 6.39
CA LEU A 127 -8.99 -2.41 5.26
C LEU A 127 -10.38 -1.84 5.54
N ILE A 128 -10.56 -1.25 6.72
CA ILE A 128 -11.79 -0.54 7.05
C ILE A 128 -11.95 0.64 6.10
N GLY A 129 -13.10 0.74 5.45
CA GLY A 129 -13.36 1.80 4.48
C GLY A 129 -12.84 1.52 3.07
N PHE A 130 -12.17 0.39 2.86
CA PHE A 130 -11.61 0.07 1.56
C PHE A 130 -12.69 -0.08 0.49
N THR A 131 -13.78 -0.79 0.79
CA THR A 131 -14.87 -1.02 -0.18
C THR A 131 -15.47 0.30 -0.66
N LYS A 132 -15.67 1.24 0.26
CA LYS A 132 -16.17 2.57 -0.11
C LYS A 132 -15.15 3.31 -0.98
N ALA A 133 -13.88 3.21 -0.65
CA ALA A 133 -12.81 3.88 -1.40
C ALA A 133 -12.66 3.31 -2.81
N ILE A 134 -12.69 1.98 -2.96
CA ILE A 134 -12.55 1.35 -4.27
C ILE A 134 -13.77 1.64 -5.15
N THR A 135 -14.97 1.74 -4.56
CA THR A 135 -16.17 2.13 -5.28
C THR A 135 -16.01 3.54 -5.86
N LYS A 136 -15.51 4.45 -5.03
CA LYS A 136 -15.25 5.83 -5.49
C LYS A 136 -14.21 5.85 -6.61
N LEU A 137 -13.16 5.05 -6.48
CA LEU A 137 -12.12 4.95 -7.50
C LEU A 137 -12.71 4.46 -8.82
N ASN A 138 -13.55 3.42 -8.78
CA ASN A 138 -14.16 2.85 -9.97
C ASN A 138 -15.10 3.81 -10.68
N GLU A 139 -15.68 4.76 -9.95
CA GLU A 139 -16.54 5.80 -10.50
C GLU A 139 -15.78 7.02 -10.99
N SER A 140 -14.47 7.05 -10.76
CA SER A 140 -13.60 8.16 -11.11
C SER A 140 -12.76 7.81 -12.33
N CYS A 141 -12.23 8.82 -13.01
CA CYS A 141 -11.32 8.62 -14.15
C CYS A 141 -11.91 7.69 -15.19
#